data_f66890ce77bab0c0b613ac2996112525
#
_entry.id   f66890ce77bab0c0b613ac2996112525
#
_cell.length_a   1.000
_cell.length_b   1.000
_cell.length_c   1.000
_cell.angle_alpha   90.00
_cell.angle_beta   90.00
_cell.angle_gamma   90.00
#
_symmetry.space_group_name_H-M   'P 1'
#
loop_
_entity.id
_entity.type
_entity.pdbx_description
1 polymer ?
#
loop_
_entity_poly.entity_id
_entity_poly.type
_entity_poly.pdbx_seq_one_letter_code
_entity_poly.pdbx_strand_id
1 'polypeptide(L)'
;MLRILCPFPGSVLRLLLAVVVLLSAVPVWAEPLDGGKKSFTLVIDAGHGGHDAGAVGKVGKEKNINLKVALALGRLIEANCPEVKVVYTRRTDVFVALDRRADIANNAKADLFVSIHTNALPKGQIARGTETYTLGTARAAANLEVAKRENSVIVYEKDYRQRYAGFDPNKAESYIIFELMQDRYMTQSIELARAVQQQYARAGRQNKGVHQAGFLVLRNTSMPAILTELGFISTPDEERYLLSDRGVSELALSLYNGIAAYRRKHTNARPADLPALPADDASAEPAPRPSTPSTPSKSDAAPADSGSRPDRPANRPAPQRQSRPEHTQPDHSEDDSERPIFRIQLFVVDRQLKKSDARFKGLSPVDFYREGGMYKYTYGSTPDYNEIKRLRTTIAKKFPDAFIVAFAGGKRVNLSDAIRQSRSKR
;
A
#
# COMPACT_ATOMS: atom_id res chain seq x y z
N MET A 1 -73.61 -55.52 -33.28
CA MET A 1 -72.94 -56.36 -34.30
C MET A 1 -71.92 -55.55 -35.05
N LEU A 2 -70.81 -56.13 -35.26
CA LEU A 2 -69.65 -55.85 -36.13
C LEU A 2 -68.52 -54.99 -35.58
N ARG A 3 -67.46 -55.69 -35.17
CA ARG A 3 -66.13 -55.24 -34.95
C ARG A 3 -65.46 -54.87 -36.25
N ILE A 4 -64.78 -53.72 -36.35
CA ILE A 4 -63.75 -53.52 -37.36
C ILE A 4 -62.47 -53.19 -36.62
N LEU A 5 -61.55 -54.17 -36.44
CA LEU A 5 -60.16 -54.04 -36.11
C LEU A 5 -59.45 -53.68 -37.45
N CYS A 6 -58.84 -52.46 -37.51
CA CYS A 6 -57.82 -52.15 -38.51
C CYS A 6 -56.46 -52.52 -37.96
N PRO A 7 -55.65 -53.35 -38.64
CA PRO A 7 -54.28 -53.61 -38.24
C PRO A 7 -53.39 -52.44 -38.75
N PHE A 8 -52.72 -51.77 -37.84
CA PHE A 8 -51.62 -50.85 -38.21
C PHE A 8 -50.48 -51.70 -38.79
N PRO A 9 -49.92 -51.35 -39.95
CA PRO A 9 -48.81 -52.07 -40.54
C PRO A 9 -47.58 -51.89 -39.70
N GLY A 10 -46.91 -52.98 -39.26
CA GLY A 10 -45.73 -53.05 -38.37
C GLY A 10 -44.50 -52.27 -38.86
N SER A 11 -44.51 -51.77 -40.07
CA SER A 11 -43.48 -50.89 -40.64
C SER A 11 -43.42 -49.48 -40.02
N VAL A 12 -44.58 -48.91 -39.64
CA VAL A 12 -44.59 -47.53 -39.02
C VAL A 12 -44.07 -47.58 -37.59
N LEU A 13 -44.37 -48.68 -36.85
CA LEU A 13 -43.85 -48.85 -35.49
C LEU A 13 -42.31 -49.02 -35.45
N ARG A 14 -41.75 -49.75 -36.46
CA ARG A 14 -40.28 -49.91 -36.60
C ARG A 14 -39.60 -48.65 -37.01
N LEU A 15 -40.22 -47.79 -37.83
CA LEU A 15 -39.67 -46.51 -38.22
C LEU A 15 -39.67 -45.52 -37.04
N LEU A 16 -40.73 -45.49 -36.24
CA LEU A 16 -40.79 -44.70 -35.01
C LEU A 16 -39.75 -45.12 -33.97
N LEU A 17 -39.50 -46.41 -33.78
CA LEU A 17 -38.46 -46.92 -32.88
C LEU A 17 -37.06 -46.59 -33.40
N ALA A 18 -36.81 -46.64 -34.70
CA ALA A 18 -35.52 -46.24 -35.30
C ALA A 18 -35.24 -44.74 -35.16
N VAL A 19 -36.26 -43.87 -35.27
CA VAL A 19 -36.12 -42.42 -35.09
C VAL A 19 -35.85 -42.07 -33.62
N VAL A 20 -36.48 -42.77 -32.67
CA VAL A 20 -36.21 -42.56 -31.21
C VAL A 20 -34.79 -43.02 -30.82
N VAL A 21 -34.28 -44.10 -31.43
CA VAL A 21 -32.89 -44.55 -31.17
C VAL A 21 -31.86 -43.66 -31.86
N LEU A 22 -32.16 -43.07 -33.02
CA LEU A 22 -31.28 -42.11 -33.69
C LEU A 22 -31.23 -40.75 -32.98
N LEU A 23 -32.31 -40.33 -32.29
CA LEU A 23 -32.34 -39.10 -31.51
C LEU A 23 -31.65 -39.25 -30.15
N SER A 24 -31.41 -40.47 -29.65
CA SER A 24 -30.66 -40.72 -28.40
C SER A 24 -29.15 -40.84 -28.60
N ALA A 25 -28.65 -40.81 -29.84
CA ALA A 25 -27.23 -40.88 -30.16
C ALA A 25 -26.59 -39.53 -30.54
N VAL A 26 -27.22 -38.41 -30.13
CA VAL A 26 -26.52 -37.12 -30.15
C VAL A 26 -25.47 -37.20 -29.04
N PRO A 27 -24.14 -37.23 -29.33
CA PRO A 27 -23.18 -37.06 -28.30
C PRO A 27 -23.45 -35.68 -27.66
N VAL A 28 -23.98 -35.69 -26.44
CA VAL A 28 -23.92 -34.52 -25.59
C VAL A 28 -22.45 -34.29 -25.39
N TRP A 29 -21.87 -33.43 -26.21
CA TRP A 29 -20.65 -32.75 -25.87
C TRP A 29 -21.00 -31.97 -24.62
N ALA A 30 -20.91 -32.62 -23.44
CA ALA A 30 -20.78 -31.93 -22.21
C ALA A 30 -19.47 -31.14 -22.39
N GLU A 31 -19.59 -29.89 -22.79
CA GLU A 31 -18.50 -28.96 -22.52
C GLU A 31 -18.18 -29.19 -21.06
N PRO A 32 -16.92 -29.47 -20.71
CA PRO A 32 -16.56 -29.50 -19.31
C PRO A 32 -17.08 -28.16 -18.77
N LEU A 33 -17.99 -28.21 -17.81
CA LEU A 33 -18.28 -27.10 -16.94
C LEU A 33 -16.92 -26.82 -16.29
N ASP A 34 -16.07 -26.09 -17.03
CA ASP A 34 -14.95 -25.36 -16.47
C ASP A 34 -15.63 -24.39 -15.51
N GLY A 35 -15.92 -24.90 -14.32
CA GLY A 35 -16.28 -24.09 -13.18
C GLY A 35 -15.09 -23.17 -12.99
N GLY A 36 -15.11 -22.04 -13.74
CA GLY A 36 -14.01 -21.14 -14.02
C GLY A 36 -13.22 -20.91 -12.75
N LYS A 37 -12.18 -21.73 -12.53
CA LYS A 37 -11.16 -21.46 -11.53
C LYS A 37 -10.65 -20.09 -11.88
N LYS A 38 -11.11 -19.08 -11.17
CA LYS A 38 -10.70 -17.68 -11.40
C LYS A 38 -9.18 -17.68 -11.38
N SER A 39 -8.55 -17.54 -12.54
CA SER A 39 -7.10 -17.54 -12.65
C SER A 39 -6.57 -16.37 -11.83
N PHE A 40 -5.68 -16.65 -10.88
CA PHE A 40 -5.05 -15.62 -10.08
C PHE A 40 -4.02 -14.87 -10.92
N THR A 41 -4.12 -13.54 -10.99
CA THR A 41 -3.21 -12.70 -11.77
C THR A 41 -2.27 -11.92 -10.84
N LEU A 42 -0.97 -12.16 -10.99
CA LEU A 42 0.09 -11.43 -10.30
C LEU A 42 0.77 -10.46 -11.28
N VAL A 43 0.81 -9.17 -10.93
CA VAL A 43 1.66 -8.21 -11.64
C VAL A 43 2.96 -8.02 -10.87
N ILE A 44 4.08 -8.26 -11.56
CA ILE A 44 5.44 -8.02 -11.06
C ILE A 44 5.94 -6.75 -11.75
N ASP A 45 6.20 -5.73 -10.95
CA ASP A 45 6.74 -4.46 -11.38
C ASP A 45 8.22 -4.38 -11.05
N ALA A 46 9.09 -4.37 -12.06
CA ALA A 46 10.49 -4.06 -11.88
C ALA A 46 10.69 -2.54 -11.91
N GLY A 47 10.95 -1.92 -10.77
CA GLY A 47 11.12 -0.48 -10.65
C GLY A 47 12.20 0.06 -11.58
N HIS A 48 12.04 1.33 -12.02
CA HIS A 48 12.96 2.03 -12.94
C HIS A 48 13.05 1.38 -14.33
N GLY A 49 14.11 1.69 -15.10
CA GLY A 49 14.35 1.10 -16.43
C GLY A 49 14.65 2.13 -17.51
N GLY A 50 15.34 1.70 -18.57
CA GLY A 50 15.74 2.57 -19.67
C GLY A 50 16.68 3.69 -19.22
N HIS A 51 16.29 4.93 -19.46
CA HIS A 51 17.04 6.13 -19.03
C HIS A 51 16.98 6.38 -17.52
N ASP A 52 16.00 5.83 -16.81
CA ASP A 52 15.91 5.89 -15.36
C ASP A 52 16.71 4.75 -14.73
N ALA A 53 17.88 5.09 -14.19
CA ALA A 53 18.76 4.12 -13.56
C ALA A 53 18.31 3.67 -12.17
N GLY A 54 17.41 4.45 -11.51
CA GLY A 54 17.20 4.35 -10.08
C GLY A 54 18.44 4.73 -9.28
N ALA A 55 18.60 4.20 -8.10
CA ALA A 55 19.80 4.36 -7.31
C ALA A 55 21.03 3.73 -7.99
N VAL A 56 22.16 4.44 -7.89
CA VAL A 56 23.43 4.01 -8.48
C VAL A 56 24.42 3.69 -7.37
N GLY A 57 24.86 2.44 -7.30
CA GLY A 57 25.90 1.99 -6.42
C GLY A 57 27.30 2.26 -6.96
N LYS A 58 28.31 1.60 -6.39
CA LYS A 58 29.69 1.68 -6.90
C LYS A 58 29.84 0.97 -8.23
N VAL A 59 29.13 -0.13 -8.45
CA VAL A 59 29.23 -1.01 -9.61
C VAL A 59 27.84 -1.21 -10.26
N GLY A 60 26.81 -1.36 -9.45
CA GLY A 60 25.47 -1.71 -9.88
C GLY A 60 24.57 -0.50 -10.13
N LYS A 61 23.46 -0.77 -10.84
CA LYS A 61 22.33 0.14 -10.99
C LYS A 61 21.09 -0.59 -10.50
N GLU A 62 20.26 0.09 -9.74
CA GLU A 62 19.02 -0.43 -9.17
C GLU A 62 18.12 -1.08 -10.23
N LYS A 63 17.88 -0.41 -11.36
CA LYS A 63 17.06 -0.93 -12.46
C LYS A 63 17.44 -2.34 -12.91
N ASN A 64 18.73 -2.68 -12.86
CA ASN A 64 19.23 -3.99 -13.29
C ASN A 64 19.00 -5.07 -12.22
N ILE A 65 19.18 -4.72 -10.95
CA ILE A 65 18.91 -5.60 -9.81
C ILE A 65 17.41 -5.91 -9.76
N ASN A 66 16.57 -4.89 -9.83
CA ASN A 66 15.12 -5.01 -9.80
C ASN A 66 14.62 -5.92 -10.93
N LEU A 67 15.14 -5.76 -12.15
CA LEU A 67 14.77 -6.58 -13.29
C LEU A 67 15.20 -8.05 -13.12
N LYS A 68 16.43 -8.29 -12.64
CA LYS A 68 16.92 -9.66 -12.41
C LYS A 68 16.06 -10.41 -11.40
N VAL A 69 15.74 -9.77 -10.26
CA VAL A 69 14.90 -10.36 -9.21
C VAL A 69 13.46 -10.54 -9.69
N ALA A 70 12.89 -9.56 -10.40
CA ALA A 70 11.55 -9.66 -10.96
C ALA A 70 11.40 -10.84 -11.94
N LEU A 71 12.36 -11.03 -12.83
CA LEU A 71 12.36 -12.15 -13.77
C LEU A 71 12.61 -13.50 -13.07
N ALA A 72 13.45 -13.54 -12.03
CA ALA A 72 13.66 -14.74 -11.23
C ALA A 72 12.40 -15.13 -10.44
N LEU A 73 11.73 -14.16 -9.83
CA LEU A 73 10.43 -14.37 -9.17
C LEU A 73 9.38 -14.91 -10.12
N GLY A 74 9.27 -14.31 -11.31
CA GLY A 74 8.28 -14.77 -12.28
C GLY A 74 8.52 -16.21 -12.74
N ARG A 75 9.79 -16.59 -12.99
CA ARG A 75 10.13 -18.00 -13.30
C ARG A 75 9.75 -18.96 -12.17
N LEU A 76 9.97 -18.57 -10.90
CA LEU A 76 9.53 -19.39 -9.76
C LEU A 76 8.01 -19.54 -9.71
N ILE A 77 7.25 -18.48 -9.95
CA ILE A 77 5.79 -18.53 -10.00
C ILE A 77 5.31 -19.39 -11.17
N GLU A 78 5.83 -19.16 -12.39
CA GLU A 78 5.44 -19.89 -13.58
C GLU A 78 5.73 -21.40 -13.48
N ALA A 79 6.85 -21.76 -12.83
CA ALA A 79 7.24 -23.16 -12.63
C ALA A 79 6.43 -23.89 -11.55
N ASN A 80 6.04 -23.18 -10.48
CA ASN A 80 5.45 -23.82 -9.28
C ASN A 80 3.95 -23.50 -9.10
N CYS A 81 3.41 -22.54 -9.85
CA CYS A 81 2.01 -22.11 -9.74
C CYS A 81 1.41 -21.90 -11.14
N PRO A 82 1.20 -22.96 -11.93
CA PRO A 82 0.75 -22.86 -13.33
C PRO A 82 -0.62 -22.17 -13.48
N GLU A 83 -1.43 -22.17 -12.41
CA GLU A 83 -2.71 -21.47 -12.33
C GLU A 83 -2.57 -19.96 -12.10
N VAL A 84 -1.35 -19.44 -11.87
CA VAL A 84 -1.08 -18.02 -11.70
C VAL A 84 -0.63 -17.41 -12.99
N LYS A 85 -1.41 -16.45 -13.50
CA LYS A 85 -1.01 -15.63 -14.63
C LYS A 85 -0.03 -14.56 -14.16
N VAL A 86 1.21 -14.59 -14.64
CA VAL A 86 2.22 -13.57 -14.37
C VAL A 86 2.17 -12.51 -15.48
N VAL A 87 2.07 -11.24 -15.06
CA VAL A 87 2.15 -10.06 -15.93
C VAL A 87 3.30 -9.19 -15.43
N TYR A 88 4.14 -8.71 -16.33
CA TYR A 88 5.24 -7.82 -15.98
C TYR A 88 4.98 -6.41 -16.49
N THR A 89 5.37 -5.40 -15.75
CA THR A 89 5.38 -4.02 -16.26
C THR A 89 6.47 -3.82 -17.30
N ARG A 90 7.63 -4.51 -17.12
CA ARG A 90 8.72 -4.64 -18.10
C ARG A 90 9.45 -5.96 -17.93
N ARG A 91 9.97 -6.48 -19.01
CA ARG A 91 10.82 -7.69 -19.06
C ARG A 91 12.22 -7.41 -19.59
N THR A 92 12.47 -6.19 -20.00
CA THR A 92 13.74 -5.70 -20.56
C THR A 92 14.09 -4.35 -19.95
N ASP A 93 15.25 -3.80 -20.31
CA ASP A 93 15.68 -2.49 -19.82
C ASP A 93 15.00 -1.35 -20.60
N VAL A 94 13.70 -1.16 -20.37
CA VAL A 94 12.88 -0.08 -20.95
C VAL A 94 12.29 0.79 -19.84
N PHE A 95 12.09 2.06 -20.12
CA PHE A 95 11.39 2.98 -19.22
C PHE A 95 9.88 2.75 -19.29
N VAL A 96 9.23 2.72 -18.12
CA VAL A 96 7.77 2.67 -17.97
C VAL A 96 7.36 3.72 -16.95
N ALA A 97 6.51 4.65 -17.35
CA ALA A 97 5.98 5.72 -16.48
C ALA A 97 5.23 5.14 -15.27
N LEU A 98 5.23 5.86 -14.13
CA LEU A 98 4.66 5.31 -12.88
C LEU A 98 3.16 5.01 -12.98
N ASP A 99 2.38 5.90 -13.58
CA ASP A 99 0.95 5.67 -13.80
C ASP A 99 0.68 4.48 -14.74
N ARG A 100 1.54 4.33 -15.78
CA ARG A 100 1.41 3.21 -16.72
C ARG A 100 1.62 1.85 -16.06
N ARG A 101 2.43 1.76 -14.99
CA ARG A 101 2.62 0.52 -14.21
C ARG A 101 1.32 0.11 -13.51
N ALA A 102 0.65 1.08 -12.88
CA ALA A 102 -0.68 0.86 -12.29
C ALA A 102 -1.74 0.50 -13.34
N ASP A 103 -1.73 1.18 -14.52
CA ASP A 103 -2.64 0.86 -15.62
C ASP A 103 -2.47 -0.58 -16.12
N ILE A 104 -1.24 -1.06 -16.26
CA ILE A 104 -0.97 -2.46 -16.65
C ILE A 104 -1.63 -3.42 -15.66
N ALA A 105 -1.49 -3.15 -14.35
CA ALA A 105 -2.09 -3.98 -13.31
C ALA A 105 -3.63 -3.94 -13.34
N ASN A 106 -4.20 -2.74 -13.45
CA ASN A 106 -5.64 -2.54 -13.49
C ASN A 106 -6.28 -3.18 -14.72
N ASN A 107 -5.66 -3.00 -15.89
CA ASN A 107 -6.13 -3.58 -17.17
C ASN A 107 -6.03 -5.11 -17.17
N ALA A 108 -5.02 -5.67 -16.50
CA ALA A 108 -4.89 -7.10 -16.29
C ALA A 108 -5.89 -7.65 -15.26
N LYS A 109 -6.66 -6.79 -14.58
CA LYS A 109 -7.53 -7.15 -13.44
C LYS A 109 -6.76 -7.97 -12.42
N ALA A 110 -5.55 -7.51 -12.07
CA ALA A 110 -4.65 -8.25 -11.21
C ALA A 110 -5.23 -8.44 -9.80
N ASP A 111 -4.91 -9.57 -9.20
CA ASP A 111 -5.23 -9.88 -7.81
C ASP A 111 -4.15 -9.38 -6.85
N LEU A 112 -2.90 -9.22 -7.32
CA LEU A 112 -1.78 -8.62 -6.58
C LEU A 112 -0.89 -7.78 -7.50
N PHE A 113 -0.33 -6.71 -6.93
CA PHE A 113 0.73 -5.90 -7.55
C PHE A 113 1.95 -5.85 -6.61
N VAL A 114 3.11 -6.25 -7.12
CA VAL A 114 4.38 -6.28 -6.37
C VAL A 114 5.43 -5.46 -7.13
N SER A 115 5.75 -4.28 -6.61
CA SER A 115 6.81 -3.41 -7.12
C SER A 115 8.13 -3.72 -6.40
N ILE A 116 9.19 -3.95 -7.16
CA ILE A 116 10.49 -4.38 -6.68
C ILE A 116 11.50 -3.26 -6.90
N HIS A 117 12.11 -2.81 -5.81
CA HIS A 117 13.06 -1.71 -5.73
C HIS A 117 14.30 -2.07 -4.90
N THR A 118 15.30 -1.21 -4.96
CA THR A 118 16.56 -1.36 -4.22
C THR A 118 16.95 -0.02 -3.61
N ASN A 119 16.88 0.06 -2.29
CA ASN A 119 17.07 1.28 -1.51
C ASN A 119 18.50 1.85 -1.60
N ALA A 120 18.65 3.12 -1.30
CA ALA A 120 19.95 3.80 -1.13
C ALA A 120 19.87 4.82 -0.02
N LEU A 121 21.01 5.07 0.62
CA LEU A 121 21.20 6.12 1.61
C LEU A 121 22.14 7.22 1.08
N PRO A 122 22.06 8.43 1.64
CA PRO A 122 23.03 9.48 1.40
C PRO A 122 24.47 9.00 1.67
N LYS A 123 25.43 9.62 0.98
CA LYS A 123 26.86 9.29 1.11
C LYS A 123 27.31 9.30 2.57
N GLY A 124 28.03 8.25 2.96
CA GLY A 124 28.57 8.08 4.32
C GLY A 124 27.63 7.37 5.29
N GLN A 125 26.38 7.12 4.92
CA GLN A 125 25.45 6.32 5.72
C GLN A 125 25.46 4.85 5.28
N ILE A 126 25.28 3.95 6.24
CA ILE A 126 25.29 2.50 6.03
C ILE A 126 23.99 1.93 6.62
N ALA A 127 23.29 1.13 5.83
CA ALA A 127 22.20 0.28 6.29
C ALA A 127 22.22 -1.07 5.58
N ARG A 128 21.57 -2.06 6.17
CA ARG A 128 21.45 -3.42 5.65
C ARG A 128 20.03 -3.92 5.86
N GLY A 129 19.65 -4.90 5.05
CA GLY A 129 18.36 -5.58 5.18
C GLY A 129 17.29 -5.05 4.25
N THR A 130 16.07 -5.53 4.46
CA THR A 130 14.92 -5.32 3.57
C THR A 130 13.83 -4.52 4.25
N GLU A 131 13.09 -3.74 3.48
CA GLU A 131 11.90 -2.99 3.89
C GLU A 131 10.76 -3.28 2.92
N THR A 132 9.52 -3.24 3.38
CA THR A 132 8.36 -3.35 2.47
C THR A 132 7.35 -2.28 2.81
N TYR A 133 6.86 -1.63 1.78
CA TYR A 133 5.99 -0.47 1.89
C TYR A 133 4.59 -0.76 1.32
N THR A 134 3.58 -0.17 1.94
CA THR A 134 2.23 -0.05 1.41
C THR A 134 1.87 1.42 1.21
N LEU A 135 0.87 1.68 0.39
CA LEU A 135 0.37 3.05 0.21
C LEU A 135 -0.15 3.61 1.54
N GLY A 136 0.18 4.86 1.82
CA GLY A 136 -0.32 5.56 3.01
C GLY A 136 0.56 6.74 3.39
N THR A 137 0.32 7.26 4.60
CA THR A 137 1.09 8.38 5.13
C THR A 137 2.42 7.93 5.70
N ALA A 138 3.50 8.58 5.29
CA ALA A 138 4.80 8.37 5.89
C ALA A 138 4.80 8.86 7.35
N ARG A 139 4.92 7.94 8.31
CA ARG A 139 4.95 8.28 9.74
C ARG A 139 6.34 8.72 10.21
N ALA A 140 7.40 8.30 9.51
CA ALA A 140 8.77 8.68 9.78
C ALA A 140 9.33 9.51 8.60
N ALA A 141 10.19 10.49 8.90
CA ALA A 141 10.83 11.31 7.88
C ALA A 141 11.63 10.45 6.88
N ALA A 142 12.30 9.39 7.35
CA ALA A 142 13.03 8.46 6.50
C ALA A 142 12.13 7.81 5.42
N ASN A 143 10.90 7.42 5.77
CA ASN A 143 9.95 6.82 4.82
C ASN A 143 9.49 7.84 3.76
N LEU A 144 9.36 9.11 4.14
CA LEU A 144 9.05 10.19 3.20
C LEU A 144 10.20 10.39 2.21
N GLU A 145 11.45 10.34 2.67
CA GLU A 145 12.60 10.50 1.79
C GLU A 145 12.74 9.34 0.79
N VAL A 146 12.41 8.10 1.18
CA VAL A 146 12.31 6.99 0.23
C VAL A 146 11.22 7.28 -0.81
N ALA A 147 10.01 7.66 -0.39
CA ALA A 147 8.94 7.97 -1.34
C ALA A 147 9.27 9.16 -2.28
N LYS A 148 9.96 10.18 -1.78
CA LYS A 148 10.42 11.29 -2.62
C LYS A 148 11.40 10.83 -3.69
N ARG A 149 12.36 9.98 -3.32
CA ARG A 149 13.32 9.44 -4.27
C ARG A 149 12.62 8.63 -5.36
N GLU A 150 11.75 7.69 -4.99
CA GLU A 150 11.02 6.85 -5.93
C GLU A 150 10.06 7.64 -6.82
N ASN A 151 9.39 8.64 -6.27
CA ASN A 151 8.48 9.49 -7.04
C ASN A 151 9.22 10.51 -7.91
N SER A 152 10.51 10.79 -7.67
CA SER A 152 11.28 11.79 -8.43
C SER A 152 11.39 11.45 -9.92
N VAL A 153 11.22 10.19 -10.28
CA VAL A 153 11.26 9.71 -11.67
C VAL A 153 10.21 10.38 -12.57
N ILE A 154 9.10 10.89 -12.01
CA ILE A 154 8.06 11.57 -12.81
C ILE A 154 8.61 12.80 -13.56
N VAL A 155 9.68 13.43 -13.08
CA VAL A 155 10.27 14.61 -13.76
C VAL A 155 10.87 14.28 -15.12
N TYR A 156 11.14 13.00 -15.40
CA TYR A 156 11.57 12.51 -16.72
C TYR A 156 10.40 12.35 -17.71
N GLU A 157 9.15 12.44 -17.23
CA GLU A 157 7.96 12.34 -18.05
C GLU A 157 7.58 13.72 -18.60
N LYS A 158 7.41 13.86 -19.94
CA LYS A 158 7.21 15.16 -20.58
C LYS A 158 6.05 15.99 -20.01
N ASP A 159 4.95 15.31 -19.64
CA ASP A 159 3.71 15.96 -19.19
C ASP A 159 3.42 15.71 -17.70
N TYR A 160 4.46 15.48 -16.88
CA TYR A 160 4.27 15.05 -15.50
C TYR A 160 3.40 15.99 -14.66
N ARG A 161 3.51 17.31 -14.85
CA ARG A 161 2.72 18.30 -14.09
C ARG A 161 1.22 18.16 -14.33
N GLN A 162 0.83 17.91 -15.59
CA GLN A 162 -0.56 17.68 -15.95
C GLN A 162 -1.03 16.30 -15.50
N ARG A 163 -0.23 15.27 -15.77
CA ARG A 163 -0.51 13.86 -15.47
C ARG A 163 -0.67 13.61 -13.98
N TYR A 164 0.18 14.21 -13.15
CA TYR A 164 0.13 14.07 -11.70
C TYR A 164 -0.53 15.25 -10.98
N ALA A 165 -1.36 16.03 -11.67
CA ALA A 165 -2.15 17.13 -11.12
C ALA A 165 -1.33 18.13 -10.28
N GLY A 166 -0.13 18.49 -10.76
CA GLY A 166 0.77 19.45 -10.10
C GLY A 166 1.52 18.88 -8.89
N PHE A 167 1.49 17.56 -8.69
CA PHE A 167 2.30 16.91 -7.65
C PHE A 167 3.79 17.21 -7.88
N ASP A 168 4.46 17.72 -6.84
CA ASP A 168 5.90 17.95 -6.83
C ASP A 168 6.56 16.90 -5.93
N PRO A 169 7.36 15.95 -6.46
CA PRO A 169 7.93 14.86 -5.68
C PRO A 169 8.93 15.35 -4.61
N ASN A 170 9.48 16.56 -4.76
CA ASN A 170 10.46 17.11 -3.83
C ASN A 170 9.82 17.87 -2.66
N LYS A 171 8.52 18.18 -2.74
CA LYS A 171 7.80 18.96 -1.72
C LYS A 171 7.02 18.04 -0.78
N ALA A 172 7.33 18.11 0.52
CA ALA A 172 6.61 17.35 1.55
C ALA A 172 5.10 17.62 1.54
N GLU A 173 4.69 18.85 1.21
CA GLU A 173 3.29 19.26 1.11
C GLU A 173 2.51 18.49 0.04
N SER A 174 3.16 18.05 -1.05
CA SER A 174 2.53 17.25 -2.08
C SER A 174 2.09 15.89 -1.55
N TYR A 175 2.76 15.36 -0.53
CA TYR A 175 2.46 14.06 0.07
C TYR A 175 1.25 14.07 1.01
N ILE A 176 0.73 15.26 1.37
CA ILE A 176 -0.49 15.38 2.19
C ILE A 176 -1.70 14.70 1.49
N ILE A 177 -1.71 14.64 0.16
CA ILE A 177 -2.78 13.96 -0.57
C ILE A 177 -2.91 12.48 -0.16
N PHE A 178 -1.82 11.82 0.19
CA PHE A 178 -1.84 10.42 0.61
C PHE A 178 -2.44 10.22 2.02
N GLU A 179 -2.49 11.28 2.85
CA GLU A 179 -3.22 11.24 4.12
C GLU A 179 -4.74 11.12 3.90
N LEU A 180 -5.21 11.58 2.74
CA LEU A 180 -6.63 11.65 2.39
C LEU A 180 -7.10 10.43 1.61
N MET A 181 -6.17 9.65 1.08
CA MET A 181 -6.50 8.45 0.32
C MET A 181 -6.79 7.30 1.29
N GLN A 182 -8.04 6.81 1.26
CA GLN A 182 -8.36 5.52 1.87
C GLN A 182 -8.02 4.43 0.86
N ASP A 183 -6.95 3.70 1.13
CA ASP A 183 -6.65 2.49 0.36
C ASP A 183 -7.65 1.41 0.76
N ARG A 184 -8.51 1.04 -0.17
CA ARG A 184 -9.49 -0.04 -0.01
C ARG A 184 -8.82 -1.37 0.33
N TYR A 185 -7.59 -1.56 -0.11
CA TYR A 185 -6.82 -2.80 0.02
C TYR A 185 -5.73 -2.72 1.08
N MET A 186 -5.71 -1.67 1.91
CA MET A 186 -4.65 -1.41 2.89
C MET A 186 -4.37 -2.63 3.78
N THR A 187 -5.41 -3.23 4.35
CA THR A 187 -5.24 -4.39 5.24
C THR A 187 -4.57 -5.56 4.53
N GLN A 188 -5.03 -5.90 3.31
CA GLN A 188 -4.47 -6.97 2.50
C GLN A 188 -3.04 -6.65 2.04
N SER A 189 -2.77 -5.39 1.68
CA SER A 189 -1.42 -4.93 1.33
C SER A 189 -0.45 -5.08 2.50
N ILE A 190 -0.87 -4.70 3.73
CA ILE A 190 -0.06 -4.88 4.95
C ILE A 190 0.17 -6.37 5.24
N GLU A 191 -0.83 -7.23 5.06
CA GLU A 191 -0.68 -8.67 5.26
C GLU A 191 0.29 -9.30 4.26
N LEU A 192 0.21 -8.91 2.98
CA LEU A 192 1.17 -9.32 1.95
C LEU A 192 2.59 -8.83 2.30
N ALA A 193 2.74 -7.56 2.66
CA ALA A 193 4.03 -6.98 3.04
C ALA A 193 4.66 -7.70 4.23
N ARG A 194 3.86 -8.05 5.25
CA ARG A 194 4.31 -8.82 6.41
C ARG A 194 4.74 -10.23 6.03
N ALA A 195 3.99 -10.91 5.16
CA ALA A 195 4.33 -12.24 4.68
C ALA A 195 5.68 -12.23 3.94
N VAL A 196 5.91 -11.24 3.08
CA VAL A 196 7.18 -11.05 2.35
C VAL A 196 8.33 -10.77 3.32
N GLN A 197 8.17 -9.81 4.26
CA GLN A 197 9.22 -9.45 5.22
C GLN A 197 9.61 -10.62 6.13
N GLN A 198 8.65 -11.48 6.51
CA GLN A 198 8.95 -12.69 7.27
C GLN A 198 9.85 -13.67 6.50
N GLN A 199 9.66 -13.79 5.18
CA GLN A 199 10.50 -14.68 4.37
C GLN A 199 11.90 -14.11 4.17
N TYR A 200 12.05 -12.80 3.98
CA TYR A 200 13.36 -12.17 3.98
C TYR A 200 14.12 -12.41 5.30
N ALA A 201 13.42 -12.30 6.44
CA ALA A 201 14.02 -12.58 7.74
C ALA A 201 14.44 -14.04 7.89
N ARG A 202 13.64 -15.01 7.40
CA ARG A 202 13.99 -16.42 7.37
C ARG A 202 15.21 -16.73 6.49
N ALA A 203 15.37 -15.98 5.40
CA ALA A 203 16.56 -16.04 4.54
C ALA A 203 17.78 -15.30 5.14
N GLY A 204 17.73 -14.92 6.42
CA GLY A 204 18.84 -14.25 7.11
C GLY A 204 18.98 -12.75 6.81
N ARG A 205 18.03 -12.14 6.10
CA ARG A 205 18.05 -10.69 5.87
C ARG A 205 17.60 -9.93 7.11
N GLN A 206 18.26 -8.83 7.44
CA GLN A 206 17.81 -7.95 8.50
C GLN A 206 16.43 -7.39 8.15
N ASN A 207 15.45 -7.66 8.99
CA ASN A 207 14.08 -7.16 8.81
C ASN A 207 13.98 -5.73 9.34
N LYS A 208 13.82 -4.76 8.46
CA LYS A 208 13.63 -3.35 8.81
C LYS A 208 12.15 -2.96 8.92
N GLY A 209 11.24 -3.89 8.63
CA GLY A 209 9.83 -3.73 8.90
C GLY A 209 8.95 -3.45 7.69
N VAL A 210 7.65 -3.30 8.01
CA VAL A 210 6.61 -2.87 7.07
C VAL A 210 6.23 -1.43 7.38
N HIS A 211 6.25 -0.58 6.36
CA HIS A 211 6.03 0.85 6.47
C HIS A 211 4.92 1.33 5.55
N GLN A 212 4.53 2.58 5.71
CA GLN A 212 3.63 3.28 4.80
C GLN A 212 4.29 4.54 4.26
N ALA A 213 4.10 4.81 2.98
CA ALA A 213 4.52 6.06 2.36
C ALA A 213 3.71 6.35 1.09
N GLY A 214 3.80 7.59 0.60
CA GLY A 214 3.05 8.09 -0.55
C GLY A 214 3.71 7.74 -1.88
N PHE A 215 3.76 6.46 -2.24
CA PHE A 215 4.30 6.03 -3.53
C PHE A 215 3.28 6.22 -4.66
N LEU A 216 3.65 6.98 -5.68
CA LEU A 216 2.80 7.22 -6.85
C LEU A 216 2.50 5.93 -7.63
N VAL A 217 3.45 5.01 -7.69
CA VAL A 217 3.26 3.71 -8.37
C VAL A 217 2.17 2.85 -7.73
N LEU A 218 1.90 3.03 -6.43
CA LEU A 218 0.84 2.32 -5.71
C LEU A 218 -0.47 3.10 -5.68
N ARG A 219 -0.46 4.40 -5.99
CA ARG A 219 -1.60 5.31 -5.80
C ARG A 219 -2.87 4.90 -6.53
N ASN A 220 -2.72 4.44 -7.76
CA ASN A 220 -3.83 4.16 -8.66
C ASN A 220 -4.07 2.66 -8.86
N THR A 221 -3.45 1.79 -8.07
CA THR A 221 -3.69 0.34 -8.13
C THR A 221 -5.05 0.00 -7.53
N SER A 222 -5.79 -0.93 -8.15
CA SER A 222 -7.12 -1.38 -7.72
C SER A 222 -7.11 -2.81 -7.14
N MET A 223 -5.98 -3.22 -6.56
CA MET A 223 -5.76 -4.50 -5.87
C MET A 223 -4.78 -4.31 -4.70
N PRO A 224 -4.59 -5.31 -3.83
CA PRO A 224 -3.51 -5.29 -2.84
C PRO A 224 -2.16 -5.08 -3.52
N ALA A 225 -1.40 -4.07 -3.04
CA ALA A 225 -0.19 -3.60 -3.68
C ALA A 225 0.90 -3.30 -2.66
N ILE A 226 2.14 -3.69 -2.96
CA ILE A 226 3.32 -3.41 -2.16
C ILE A 226 4.47 -2.91 -3.01
N LEU A 227 5.37 -2.14 -2.39
CA LEU A 227 6.70 -1.83 -2.90
C LEU A 227 7.71 -2.42 -1.91
N THR A 228 8.62 -3.28 -2.40
CA THR A 228 9.63 -3.92 -1.57
C THR A 228 11.02 -3.44 -1.93
N GLU A 229 11.79 -3.08 -0.91
CA GLU A 229 13.19 -2.67 -0.99
C GLU A 229 14.08 -3.86 -0.62
N LEU A 230 14.81 -4.36 -1.62
CA LEU A 230 15.59 -5.60 -1.54
C LEU A 230 16.84 -5.48 -0.64
N GLY A 231 17.31 -4.26 -0.41
CA GLY A 231 18.54 -3.96 0.31
C GLY A 231 19.03 -2.55 -0.01
N PHE A 232 20.24 -2.21 0.39
CA PHE A 232 20.81 -0.88 0.23
C PHE A 232 22.00 -0.88 -0.71
N ILE A 233 21.81 -0.50 -1.98
CA ILE A 233 22.87 -0.49 -3.01
C ILE A 233 24.03 0.46 -2.65
N SER A 234 23.78 1.47 -1.82
CA SER A 234 24.81 2.40 -1.31
C SER A 234 25.78 1.78 -0.31
N THR A 235 25.45 0.59 0.24
CA THR A 235 26.28 -0.14 1.20
C THR A 235 27.09 -1.23 0.48
N PRO A 236 28.42 -1.23 0.54
CA PRO A 236 29.26 -2.05 -0.35
C PRO A 236 29.05 -3.56 -0.28
N ASP A 237 28.78 -4.11 0.93
CA ASP A 237 28.50 -5.53 1.11
C ASP A 237 27.08 -5.90 0.67
N GLU A 238 26.11 -5.03 0.86
CA GLU A 238 24.75 -5.16 0.32
C GLU A 238 24.78 -5.13 -1.22
N GLU A 239 25.51 -4.17 -1.80
CA GLU A 239 25.63 -4.09 -3.26
C GLU A 239 26.21 -5.40 -3.84
N ARG A 240 27.28 -5.95 -3.24
CA ARG A 240 27.84 -7.24 -3.69
C ARG A 240 26.81 -8.37 -3.61
N TYR A 241 26.05 -8.43 -2.52
CA TYR A 241 24.99 -9.43 -2.35
C TYR A 241 23.89 -9.26 -3.39
N LEU A 242 23.38 -8.05 -3.59
CA LEU A 242 22.32 -7.73 -4.54
C LEU A 242 22.69 -8.01 -6.01
N LEU A 243 23.97 -7.91 -6.34
CA LEU A 243 24.49 -8.20 -7.68
C LEU A 243 24.78 -9.68 -7.91
N SER A 244 24.94 -10.48 -6.85
CA SER A 244 25.28 -11.90 -6.93
C SER A 244 24.08 -12.75 -7.36
N ASP A 245 24.33 -13.84 -8.07
CA ASP A 245 23.28 -14.80 -8.46
C ASP A 245 22.63 -15.43 -7.24
N ARG A 246 23.40 -15.67 -6.17
CA ARG A 246 22.90 -16.13 -4.88
C ARG A 246 21.90 -15.13 -4.30
N GLY A 247 22.27 -13.85 -4.18
CA GLY A 247 21.38 -12.81 -3.64
C GLY A 247 20.10 -12.66 -4.46
N VAL A 248 20.20 -12.66 -5.79
CA VAL A 248 19.04 -12.62 -6.69
C VAL A 248 18.11 -13.81 -6.44
N SER A 249 18.67 -15.03 -6.32
CA SER A 249 17.89 -16.26 -6.11
C SER A 249 17.22 -16.27 -4.73
N GLU A 250 17.95 -15.92 -3.66
CA GLU A 250 17.42 -15.88 -2.27
C GLU A 250 16.31 -14.83 -2.12
N LEU A 251 16.47 -13.65 -2.74
CA LEU A 251 15.46 -12.59 -2.71
C LEU A 251 14.21 -12.97 -3.50
N ALA A 252 14.38 -13.55 -4.69
CA ALA A 252 13.26 -14.02 -5.51
C ALA A 252 12.50 -15.17 -4.81
N LEU A 253 13.20 -16.11 -4.17
CA LEU A 253 12.60 -17.20 -3.40
C LEU A 253 11.83 -16.68 -2.18
N SER A 254 12.38 -15.68 -1.48
CA SER A 254 11.70 -15.03 -0.36
C SER A 254 10.40 -14.35 -0.80
N LEU A 255 10.41 -13.62 -1.92
CA LEU A 255 9.21 -13.03 -2.51
C LEU A 255 8.18 -14.10 -2.90
N TYR A 256 8.63 -15.16 -3.59
CA TYR A 256 7.79 -16.30 -3.97
C TYR A 256 7.09 -16.90 -2.74
N ASN A 257 7.85 -17.24 -1.69
CA ASN A 257 7.35 -17.82 -0.46
C ASN A 257 6.36 -16.88 0.27
N GLY A 258 6.63 -15.58 0.28
CA GLY A 258 5.75 -14.57 0.87
C GLY A 258 4.41 -14.46 0.13
N ILE A 259 4.46 -14.41 -1.20
CA ILE A 259 3.26 -14.38 -2.06
C ILE A 259 2.46 -15.69 -1.92
N ALA A 260 3.13 -16.84 -1.93
CA ALA A 260 2.47 -18.14 -1.76
C ALA A 260 1.80 -18.25 -0.38
N ALA A 261 2.45 -17.77 0.69
CA ALA A 261 1.87 -17.74 2.04
C ALA A 261 0.64 -16.84 2.12
N TYR A 262 0.70 -15.66 1.50
CA TYR A 262 -0.43 -14.74 1.40
C TYR A 262 -1.60 -15.37 0.62
N ARG A 263 -1.33 -15.95 -0.55
CA ARG A 263 -2.36 -16.61 -1.37
C ARG A 263 -3.07 -17.72 -0.61
N ARG A 264 -2.34 -18.61 0.09
CA ARG A 264 -2.95 -19.67 0.92
C ARG A 264 -3.94 -19.14 1.95
N LYS A 265 -3.70 -17.94 2.49
CA LYS A 265 -4.58 -17.32 3.48
C LYS A 265 -5.84 -16.69 2.83
N HIS A 266 -5.72 -16.15 1.62
CA HIS A 266 -6.74 -15.29 1.01
C HIS A 266 -7.47 -15.92 -0.18
N THR A 267 -7.02 -17.04 -0.69
CA THR A 267 -7.75 -17.82 -1.69
C THR A 267 -8.32 -19.05 -1.03
N ASN A 268 -9.55 -19.44 -1.40
CA ASN A 268 -10.14 -20.73 -0.99
C ASN A 268 -9.45 -21.92 -1.69
N ALA A 269 -8.23 -21.74 -2.19
CA ALA A 269 -7.43 -22.79 -2.79
C ALA A 269 -7.14 -23.86 -1.73
N ARG A 270 -7.52 -25.11 -2.04
CA ARG A 270 -7.19 -26.24 -1.18
C ARG A 270 -5.68 -26.39 -1.08
N PRO A 271 -5.13 -26.92 0.03
CA PRO A 271 -3.68 -27.16 0.16
C PRO A 271 -3.08 -27.98 -0.99
N ALA A 272 -3.87 -28.85 -1.62
CA ALA A 272 -3.48 -29.64 -2.79
C ALA A 272 -3.40 -28.81 -4.10
N ASP A 273 -4.00 -27.64 -4.14
CA ASP A 273 -4.03 -26.76 -5.31
C ASP A 273 -2.88 -25.74 -5.32
N LEU A 274 -2.08 -25.72 -4.26
CA LEU A 274 -0.90 -24.84 -4.15
C LEU A 274 0.35 -25.72 -4.02
N PRO A 275 1.39 -25.49 -4.83
CA PRO A 275 2.63 -26.26 -4.71
C PRO A 275 3.17 -26.13 -3.28
N ALA A 276 3.71 -27.23 -2.77
CA ALA A 276 4.46 -27.19 -1.52
C ALA A 276 5.57 -26.16 -1.65
N LEU A 277 5.78 -25.36 -0.58
CA LEU A 277 6.98 -24.53 -0.53
C LEU A 277 8.18 -25.48 -0.69
N PRO A 278 9.22 -25.10 -1.47
CA PRO A 278 10.46 -25.84 -1.50
C PRO A 278 10.86 -26.12 -0.04
N ALA A 279 11.06 -27.40 0.29
CA ALA A 279 11.56 -27.75 1.60
C ALA A 279 12.90 -27.01 1.77
N ASP A 280 13.06 -26.35 2.92
CA ASP A 280 14.36 -25.79 3.29
C ASP A 280 15.35 -26.94 3.21
N ASP A 281 16.30 -26.87 2.24
CA ASP A 281 17.41 -27.78 2.19
C ASP A 281 18.32 -27.45 3.38
N ALA A 282 17.99 -28.05 4.52
CA ALA A 282 18.66 -27.83 5.81
C ALA A 282 20.09 -28.39 5.83
N SER A 283 20.65 -28.77 4.67
CA SER A 283 21.99 -29.33 4.53
C SER A 283 23.07 -28.32 4.11
N ALA A 284 22.77 -27.02 4.04
CA ALA A 284 23.81 -26.02 3.90
C ALA A 284 24.38 -25.68 5.28
N GLU A 285 25.50 -26.25 5.62
CA GLU A 285 26.33 -25.96 6.79
C GLU A 285 26.55 -24.44 6.93
N PRO A 286 26.26 -23.81 8.09
CA PRO A 286 26.43 -22.37 8.25
C PRO A 286 27.94 -22.04 8.17
N ALA A 287 28.29 -21.19 7.20
CA ALA A 287 29.63 -20.64 7.08
C ALA A 287 30.06 -20.00 8.42
N PRO A 288 31.32 -20.18 8.86
CA PRO A 288 31.79 -19.74 10.17
C PRO A 288 31.64 -18.22 10.32
N ARG A 289 31.04 -17.79 11.44
CA ARG A 289 30.93 -16.39 11.82
C ARG A 289 32.35 -15.83 12.02
N PRO A 290 32.66 -14.63 11.49
CA PRO A 290 33.89 -13.96 11.88
C PRO A 290 33.82 -13.62 13.36
N SER A 291 34.79 -14.12 14.10
CA SER A 291 35.03 -13.79 15.51
C SER A 291 35.30 -12.30 15.66
N THR A 292 34.53 -11.63 16.51
CA THR A 292 34.79 -10.27 16.97
C THR A 292 36.03 -10.22 17.84
N PRO A 293 36.97 -9.27 17.64
CA PRO A 293 38.04 -9.05 18.57
C PRO A 293 37.47 -8.39 19.83
N SER A 294 37.72 -9.00 20.97
CA SER A 294 37.52 -8.45 22.30
C SER A 294 38.48 -7.29 22.57
N THR A 295 37.94 -6.13 22.89
CA THR A 295 38.72 -4.98 23.38
C THR A 295 38.83 -5.05 24.92
N PRO A 296 40.00 -4.81 25.51
CA PRO A 296 40.15 -4.86 26.96
C PRO A 296 39.65 -3.58 27.62
N SER A 297 38.93 -3.78 28.73
CA SER A 297 38.53 -2.79 29.71
C SER A 297 39.75 -2.13 30.36
N LYS A 298 39.76 -0.79 30.45
CA LYS A 298 40.51 -0.06 31.48
C LYS A 298 39.60 0.98 32.11
N SER A 299 39.41 0.77 33.38
CA SER A 299 38.95 1.73 34.39
C SER A 299 39.98 2.85 34.53
N ASP A 300 39.55 4.11 34.73
CA ASP A 300 39.90 4.93 35.88
C ASP A 300 39.41 6.39 35.74
N ALA A 301 38.76 6.80 36.83
CA ALA A 301 38.81 8.09 37.53
C ALA A 301 38.35 9.39 36.82
N ALA A 302 37.32 9.97 37.41
CA ALA A 302 37.00 11.40 37.41
C ALA A 302 38.07 12.21 38.21
N PRO A 303 38.15 13.55 38.00
CA PRO A 303 37.56 14.41 39.01
C PRO A 303 36.77 15.62 38.44
N ALA A 304 35.97 16.15 39.36
CA ALA A 304 35.17 17.37 39.28
C ALA A 304 36.03 18.63 39.21
N ASP A 305 35.51 19.68 38.57
CA ASP A 305 35.51 21.02 39.17
C ASP A 305 34.54 21.98 38.45
N SER A 306 33.77 22.59 39.25
CA SER A 306 33.17 23.90 39.47
C SER A 306 33.30 24.96 38.37
N GLY A 307 32.21 25.72 38.18
CA GLY A 307 32.35 27.12 37.91
C GLY A 307 31.23 27.80 37.10
N SER A 308 30.33 28.41 37.86
CA SER A 308 29.72 29.75 37.66
C SER A 308 28.64 29.97 36.58
N ARG A 309 27.48 30.20 37.14
CA ARG A 309 26.38 31.05 36.61
C ARG A 309 26.81 32.52 36.58
N PRO A 310 26.29 33.35 35.67
CA PRO A 310 25.55 34.51 36.16
C PRO A 310 24.23 34.77 35.46
N ASP A 311 23.28 35.09 36.32
CA ASP A 311 22.30 36.15 36.31
C ASP A 311 21.37 36.46 35.12
N ARG A 312 20.13 36.34 35.51
CA ARG A 312 18.88 36.86 34.93
C ARG A 312 18.81 38.39 35.16
N PRO A 313 18.13 39.15 34.28
CA PRO A 313 17.10 40.03 34.82
C PRO A 313 15.70 39.77 34.26
N ALA A 314 14.81 39.90 35.18
CA ALA A 314 13.38 39.95 34.98
C ALA A 314 12.94 41.28 34.33
N ASN A 315 11.98 41.24 33.41
CA ASN A 315 10.90 42.19 33.40
C ASN A 315 9.73 41.69 32.58
N ARG A 316 8.59 41.64 33.24
CA ARG A 316 7.25 41.44 32.70
C ARG A 316 6.62 42.83 32.54
N PRO A 317 5.72 43.04 31.56
CA PRO A 317 4.35 43.28 32.00
C PRO A 317 3.29 42.45 31.24
N ALA A 318 2.22 42.15 31.94
CA ALA A 318 1.04 41.47 31.47
C ALA A 318 0.21 42.36 30.54
N PRO A 319 -0.48 41.80 29.55
CA PRO A 319 -1.54 42.50 28.85
C PRO A 319 -2.91 42.17 29.46
N GLN A 320 -3.67 43.23 29.54
CA GLN A 320 -5.01 43.40 30.04
C GLN A 320 -6.05 42.54 29.33
N ARG A 321 -7.00 42.15 30.14
CA ARG A 321 -8.30 41.57 29.83
C ARG A 321 -9.09 42.52 28.94
N GLN A 322 -9.38 42.16 27.71
CA GLN A 322 -10.41 42.81 26.91
C GLN A 322 -11.60 41.87 26.68
N SER A 323 -12.75 42.45 26.95
CA SER A 323 -14.08 42.00 26.94
C SER A 323 -14.51 41.25 25.65
N ARG A 324 -15.30 40.21 25.90
CA ARG A 324 -16.11 39.39 24.98
C ARG A 324 -17.09 40.30 24.20
N PRO A 325 -17.19 40.15 22.88
CA PRO A 325 -18.38 40.57 22.15
C PRO A 325 -19.38 39.41 22.05
N GLU A 326 -20.58 39.75 22.22
CA GLU A 326 -21.82 39.01 22.18
C GLU A 326 -22.08 38.37 20.82
N HIS A 327 -22.58 37.15 20.84
CA HIS A 327 -22.92 36.34 19.69
C HIS A 327 -24.21 36.83 19.04
N THR A 328 -24.13 37.60 17.98
CA THR A 328 -25.22 37.77 17.02
C THR A 328 -25.12 36.69 15.95
N GLN A 329 -26.12 35.86 15.83
CA GLN A 329 -26.32 34.95 14.70
C GLN A 329 -26.57 35.76 13.44
N PRO A 330 -25.86 35.46 12.31
CA PRO A 330 -26.31 35.95 11.03
C PRO A 330 -27.33 34.99 10.41
N ASP A 331 -28.33 35.58 9.86
CA ASP A 331 -29.42 35.07 9.06
C ASP A 331 -28.91 34.19 7.90
N HIS A 332 -29.42 32.98 7.76
CA HIS A 332 -29.00 32.01 6.75
C HIS A 332 -29.76 32.24 5.45
N SER A 333 -29.09 32.83 4.45
CA SER A 333 -29.53 32.78 3.06
C SER A 333 -29.23 31.41 2.45
N GLU A 334 -30.10 30.92 1.57
CA GLU A 334 -30.12 29.57 0.97
C GLU A 334 -28.87 29.18 0.14
N ASP A 335 -27.94 30.11 -0.12
CA ASP A 335 -26.69 29.88 -0.89
C ASP A 335 -25.51 29.36 -0.04
N ASP A 336 -25.63 29.32 1.31
CA ASP A 336 -24.58 28.83 2.22
C ASP A 336 -24.64 27.30 2.45
N SER A 337 -25.73 26.64 2.05
CA SER A 337 -25.92 25.18 2.28
C SER A 337 -24.98 24.30 1.44
N GLU A 338 -24.39 24.82 0.37
CA GLU A 338 -23.47 24.11 -0.53
C GLU A 338 -21.99 24.30 -0.20
N ARG A 339 -21.66 25.22 0.70
CA ARG A 339 -20.26 25.44 1.08
C ARG A 339 -19.72 24.28 1.90
N PRO A 340 -18.54 23.75 1.55
CA PRO A 340 -17.95 22.66 2.31
C PRO A 340 -17.54 23.12 3.70
N ILE A 341 -17.86 22.29 4.71
CA ILE A 341 -17.46 22.45 6.11
C ILE A 341 -16.45 21.37 6.44
N PHE A 342 -15.31 21.75 7.01
CA PHE A 342 -14.26 20.84 7.43
C PHE A 342 -14.36 20.56 8.92
N ARG A 343 -14.19 19.29 9.30
CA ARG A 343 -14.18 18.81 10.70
C ARG A 343 -13.02 17.85 10.89
N ILE A 344 -12.57 17.60 12.12
CA ILE A 344 -11.53 16.63 12.45
C ILE A 344 -12.20 15.38 13.00
N GLN A 345 -12.13 14.25 12.31
CA GLN A 345 -12.58 12.96 12.85
C GLN A 345 -11.54 12.43 13.82
N LEU A 346 -11.98 12.15 15.06
CA LEU A 346 -11.13 11.70 16.16
C LEU A 346 -10.98 10.19 16.19
N PHE A 347 -12.12 9.47 16.18
CA PHE A 347 -12.18 8.01 16.23
C PHE A 347 -13.59 7.52 15.85
N VAL A 348 -13.72 6.19 15.75
CA VAL A 348 -14.97 5.50 15.37
C VAL A 348 -15.32 4.49 16.46
N VAL A 349 -16.62 4.35 16.78
CA VAL A 349 -17.12 3.38 17.74
C VAL A 349 -18.48 2.82 17.29
N ASP A 350 -18.87 1.69 17.84
CA ASP A 350 -20.11 0.97 17.55
C ASP A 350 -21.34 1.53 18.27
N ARG A 351 -21.13 2.31 19.33
CA ARG A 351 -22.21 2.89 20.16
C ARG A 351 -22.02 4.38 20.42
N GLN A 352 -23.11 5.06 20.70
CA GLN A 352 -23.06 6.47 21.07
C GLN A 352 -22.44 6.65 22.47
N LEU A 353 -21.51 7.61 22.57
CA LEU A 353 -20.83 7.97 23.80
C LEU A 353 -21.51 9.14 24.51
N LYS A 354 -21.43 9.19 25.84
CA LYS A 354 -21.78 10.36 26.61
C LYS A 354 -20.79 11.50 26.37
N LYS A 355 -21.24 12.76 26.42
CA LYS A 355 -20.40 13.95 26.22
C LYS A 355 -19.18 14.02 27.16
N SER A 356 -19.28 13.39 28.36
CA SER A 356 -18.20 13.31 29.35
C SER A 356 -17.28 12.11 29.20
N ASP A 357 -17.37 11.34 28.12
CA ASP A 357 -16.57 10.12 27.92
C ASP A 357 -15.07 10.44 27.90
N ALA A 358 -14.28 9.68 28.67
CA ALA A 358 -12.84 9.89 28.83
C ALA A 358 -12.06 9.82 27.51
N ARG A 359 -12.59 9.13 26.48
CA ARG A 359 -11.97 9.04 25.15
C ARG A 359 -11.86 10.39 24.45
N PHE A 360 -12.67 11.38 24.82
CA PHE A 360 -12.55 12.74 24.28
C PHE A 360 -11.35 13.51 24.84
N LYS A 361 -10.67 12.99 25.88
CA LYS A 361 -9.46 13.58 26.48
C LYS A 361 -9.59 15.09 26.77
N GLY A 362 -10.78 15.50 27.20
CA GLY A 362 -11.10 16.89 27.54
C GLY A 362 -11.40 17.81 26.34
N LEU A 363 -11.53 17.28 25.10
CA LEU A 363 -12.01 18.07 23.98
C LEU A 363 -13.51 18.33 24.06
N SER A 364 -13.90 19.59 23.84
CA SER A 364 -15.29 20.05 23.76
C SER A 364 -15.36 21.32 22.92
N PRO A 365 -16.40 21.52 22.10
CA PRO A 365 -17.49 20.59 21.80
C PRO A 365 -17.04 19.48 20.80
N VAL A 366 -17.55 18.27 21.01
CA VAL A 366 -17.37 17.13 20.11
C VAL A 366 -18.72 16.77 19.54
N ASP A 367 -18.77 16.53 18.24
CA ASP A 367 -19.96 16.12 17.49
C ASP A 367 -19.75 14.73 16.88
N PHE A 368 -20.77 14.13 16.26
CA PHE A 368 -20.63 12.87 15.57
C PHE A 368 -21.54 12.79 14.33
N TYR A 369 -21.19 11.90 13.43
CA TYR A 369 -22.06 11.46 12.34
C TYR A 369 -22.11 9.93 12.29
N ARG A 370 -23.12 9.38 11.64
CA ARG A 370 -23.29 7.93 11.48
C ARG A 370 -23.01 7.53 10.04
N GLU A 371 -22.21 6.49 9.86
CA GLU A 371 -21.92 5.90 8.56
C GLU A 371 -21.58 4.43 8.75
N GLY A 372 -22.21 3.55 7.94
CA GLY A 372 -22.04 2.10 8.07
C GLY A 372 -22.40 1.53 9.44
N GLY A 373 -23.43 2.09 10.11
CA GLY A 373 -23.84 1.66 11.46
C GLY A 373 -22.97 2.15 12.61
N MET A 374 -21.83 2.79 12.32
CA MET A 374 -20.84 3.25 13.30
C MET A 374 -21.01 4.73 13.63
N TYR A 375 -20.62 5.13 14.84
CA TYR A 375 -20.55 6.52 15.31
C TYR A 375 -19.14 7.05 15.09
N LYS A 376 -19.00 8.10 14.26
CA LYS A 376 -17.73 8.75 13.92
C LYS A 376 -17.69 10.12 14.59
N TYR A 377 -16.85 10.24 15.61
CA TYR A 377 -16.76 11.46 16.43
C TYR A 377 -15.85 12.50 15.78
N THR A 378 -16.30 13.77 15.77
CA THR A 378 -15.60 14.89 15.14
C THR A 378 -15.39 16.05 16.10
N TYR A 379 -14.33 16.82 15.86
CA TYR A 379 -13.98 18.04 16.60
C TYR A 379 -13.67 19.18 15.65
N GLY A 380 -14.08 20.39 16.04
CA GLY A 380 -13.96 21.57 15.20
C GLY A 380 -14.93 21.56 14.00
N SER A 381 -15.27 22.74 13.50
CA SER A 381 -16.14 22.91 12.32
C SER A 381 -15.86 24.28 11.71
N THR A 382 -15.37 24.32 10.47
CA THR A 382 -15.03 25.58 9.78
C THR A 382 -15.08 25.38 8.26
N PRO A 383 -15.44 26.41 7.47
CA PRO A 383 -15.31 26.37 6.02
C PRO A 383 -13.88 26.61 5.55
N ASP A 384 -12.95 27.05 6.42
CA ASP A 384 -11.54 27.27 6.06
C ASP A 384 -10.68 26.03 6.34
N TYR A 385 -10.18 25.44 5.27
CA TYR A 385 -9.31 24.26 5.38
C TYR A 385 -7.99 24.55 6.13
N ASN A 386 -7.42 25.76 6.02
CA ASN A 386 -6.18 26.08 6.73
C ASN A 386 -6.41 26.22 8.23
N GLU A 387 -7.57 26.70 8.63
CA GLU A 387 -7.96 26.80 10.03
C GLU A 387 -8.12 25.41 10.66
N ILE A 388 -8.88 24.51 10.02
CA ILE A 388 -9.05 23.14 10.53
C ILE A 388 -7.74 22.37 10.57
N LYS A 389 -6.83 22.61 9.61
CA LYS A 389 -5.49 22.03 9.59
C LYS A 389 -4.65 22.48 10.80
N ARG A 390 -4.68 23.77 11.14
CA ARG A 390 -4.02 24.30 12.33
C ARG A 390 -4.62 23.67 13.59
N LEU A 391 -5.96 23.61 13.68
CA LEU A 391 -6.64 22.99 14.80
C LEU A 391 -6.27 21.49 14.97
N ARG A 392 -6.16 20.73 13.87
CA ARG A 392 -5.69 19.34 13.91
C ARG A 392 -4.28 19.23 14.52
N THR A 393 -3.38 20.15 14.17
CA THR A 393 -2.02 20.17 14.71
C THR A 393 -2.01 20.36 16.23
N THR A 394 -2.89 21.20 16.78
CA THR A 394 -2.95 21.44 18.24
C THR A 394 -3.40 20.20 19.02
N ILE A 395 -4.25 19.36 18.43
CA ILE A 395 -4.75 18.14 19.08
C ILE A 395 -3.97 16.87 18.73
N ALA A 396 -2.98 16.95 17.83
CA ALA A 396 -2.25 15.78 17.32
C ALA A 396 -1.57 14.95 18.43
N LYS A 397 -1.06 15.58 19.48
CA LYS A 397 -0.48 14.87 20.63
C LYS A 397 -1.49 14.01 21.38
N LYS A 398 -2.76 14.46 21.49
CA LYS A 398 -3.84 13.74 22.15
C LYS A 398 -4.51 12.71 21.22
N PHE A 399 -4.60 13.04 19.93
CA PHE A 399 -5.28 12.23 18.90
C PHE A 399 -4.38 12.11 17.67
N PRO A 400 -3.35 11.25 17.70
CA PRO A 400 -2.39 11.11 16.59
C PRO A 400 -3.04 10.62 15.31
N ASP A 401 -4.11 9.81 15.42
CA ASP A 401 -4.82 9.21 14.29
C ASP A 401 -6.01 10.06 13.79
N ALA A 402 -6.21 11.27 14.35
CA ALA A 402 -7.29 12.16 13.91
C ALA A 402 -6.99 12.75 12.53
N PHE A 403 -8.01 12.81 11.66
CA PHE A 403 -7.90 13.32 10.31
C PHE A 403 -9.07 14.25 9.93
N ILE A 404 -8.85 15.08 8.91
CA ILE A 404 -9.86 16.05 8.46
C ILE A 404 -10.85 15.36 7.53
N VAL A 405 -12.14 15.65 7.72
CA VAL A 405 -13.26 15.24 6.87
C VAL A 405 -14.03 16.48 6.40
N ALA A 406 -14.69 16.38 5.24
CA ALA A 406 -15.49 17.47 4.70
C ALA A 406 -16.94 17.06 4.52
N PHE A 407 -17.84 18.04 4.71
CA PHE A 407 -19.28 17.89 4.55
C PHE A 407 -19.80 19.03 3.66
N ALA A 408 -20.76 18.74 2.79
CA ALA A 408 -21.56 19.72 2.06
C ALA A 408 -23.02 19.28 2.11
N GLY A 409 -23.92 20.21 2.41
CA GLY A 409 -25.34 19.87 2.62
C GLY A 409 -25.56 18.78 3.68
N GLY A 410 -24.75 18.73 4.73
CA GLY A 410 -24.81 17.72 5.79
C GLY A 410 -24.32 16.30 5.39
N LYS A 411 -23.93 16.08 4.14
CA LYS A 411 -23.42 14.80 3.66
C LYS A 411 -21.89 14.84 3.57
N ARG A 412 -21.24 13.71 3.88
CA ARG A 412 -19.80 13.57 3.71
C ARG A 412 -19.45 13.65 2.22
N VAL A 413 -18.48 14.50 1.87
CA VAL A 413 -18.00 14.71 0.49
C VAL A 413 -16.50 14.40 0.40
N ASN A 414 -16.01 14.28 -0.83
CA ASN A 414 -14.57 14.11 -1.08
C ASN A 414 -13.82 15.35 -0.59
N LEU A 415 -12.80 15.16 0.25
CA LEU A 415 -12.06 16.26 0.87
C LEU A 415 -11.30 17.11 -0.16
N SER A 416 -10.72 16.50 -1.19
CA SER A 416 -9.99 17.22 -2.24
C SER A 416 -10.91 18.12 -3.06
N ASP A 417 -12.13 17.64 -3.34
CA ASP A 417 -13.16 18.43 -4.05
C ASP A 417 -13.63 19.61 -3.18
N ALA A 418 -13.87 19.34 -1.89
CA ALA A 418 -14.23 20.37 -0.92
C ALA A 418 -13.15 21.46 -0.79
N ILE A 419 -11.86 21.07 -0.77
CA ILE A 419 -10.74 22.01 -0.72
C ILE A 419 -10.70 22.86 -2.01
N ARG A 420 -10.89 22.25 -3.18
CA ARG A 420 -10.96 23.00 -4.44
C ARG A 420 -12.10 24.00 -4.42
N GLN A 421 -13.29 23.57 -4.04
CA GLN A 421 -14.48 24.41 -3.95
C GLN A 421 -14.29 25.56 -2.96
N SER A 422 -13.66 25.32 -1.79
CA SER A 422 -13.40 26.36 -0.80
C SER A 422 -12.40 27.43 -1.27
N ARG A 423 -11.55 27.09 -2.27
CA ARG A 423 -10.56 28.02 -2.87
C ARG A 423 -11.11 28.80 -4.06
N SER A 424 -12.02 28.23 -4.83
CA SER A 424 -12.58 28.87 -6.04
C SER A 424 -13.62 29.96 -5.74
N LYS A 425 -14.16 30.01 -4.52
CA LYS A 425 -15.12 31.04 -4.06
C LYS A 425 -14.46 32.09 -3.14
N ARG A 426 -13.13 32.18 -3.10
CA ARG A 426 -12.35 33.32 -2.58
C ARG A 426 -11.89 34.17 -3.76
#